data_a4bba564ed3b6553ec9affec23d38c24
#
_entry.id   a4bba564ed3b6553ec9affec23d38c24
#
_cell.length_a   1.000
_cell.length_b   1.000
_cell.length_c   1.000
_cell.angle_alpha   90.00
_cell.angle_beta   90.00
_cell.angle_gamma   90.00
#
_symmetry.space_group_name_H-M   'P 1'
#
loop_
_entity.id
_entity.type
_entity.pdbx_description
1 polymer ?
#
loop_
_entity_poly.entity_id
_entity_poly.type
_entity_poly.pdbx_seq_one_letter_code
_entity_poly.pdbx_strand_id
1 'polypeptide(L)'
;MVSKPLPASPSLEQYKKQAKELLKSCRAADTEAIRRVKANHPRFNKLSEVDLRNTKLALADAQLVIAREHGFESWPKFAQRIEVINSEIAALANPLTAFIEAAIWHGTLEAAEAILAAHPEIAHTSVHVAAILGDDAAVRRFIAADPRNATKKEAPYDGDALVYLCMSKYLRLDKTRSAAFLRAATALLDVGADPNTGFTTKDEYGDFETALYGAAAVAQHAELTRLLLERGADPNEVETPYHVPESYDNAALRVLVESGKLNDDSLTTMLLRKADIHDYDGMKYLLEHGADPNRMTRWHYTALHQAVRRDNALANIELMLDHGADPTLKNESDGKSGVAMAAHRGRGDVLWSFARRGFPMPMPNDGVEHLIVSVCAARGGMAGARAFAEQFQQLANAERLPKQFNELQAISELLAEGSTLLAEFAGNGNTKGVQQLLDLGVPVNALYDGDPYFDIAKNSTALHVAAWKAWPKTVKLLIERGAPIDAQDAKGRTPLMLAVKACVDSYWTNRRSPESVEALLRAGASVSGVDFPSGYAEVDALLQSYGKM
;
A
#
# COMPACT_ATOMS: atom_id res chain seq x y z
N MET A 1 -11.45 -7.37 35.01
CA MET A 1 -12.27 -6.12 35.02
C MET A 1 -13.54 -6.38 34.24
N VAL A 2 -14.67 -5.83 34.67
CA VAL A 2 -15.92 -5.91 33.91
C VAL A 2 -15.75 -4.95 32.71
N SER A 3 -15.85 -5.46 31.50
CA SER A 3 -15.78 -4.64 30.29
C SER A 3 -16.97 -3.69 30.20
N LYS A 4 -16.76 -2.47 29.75
CA LYS A 4 -17.85 -1.52 29.49
C LYS A 4 -18.67 -2.01 28.30
N PRO A 5 -20.00 -2.17 28.39
CA PRO A 5 -20.82 -2.54 27.26
C PRO A 5 -20.79 -1.43 26.19
N LEU A 6 -20.93 -1.82 24.93
CA LEU A 6 -21.18 -0.86 23.85
C LEU A 6 -22.63 -0.38 23.93
N PRO A 7 -22.91 0.90 23.61
CA PRO A 7 -24.29 1.37 23.44
C PRO A 7 -24.95 0.71 22.23
N ALA A 8 -26.28 0.78 22.16
CA ALA A 8 -27.03 0.21 21.05
C ALA A 8 -26.62 0.78 19.67
N SER A 9 -26.19 2.03 19.60
CA SER A 9 -25.67 2.68 18.39
C SER A 9 -24.30 3.33 18.71
N PRO A 10 -23.19 2.58 18.63
CA PRO A 10 -21.87 3.08 18.95
C PRO A 10 -21.30 3.94 17.81
N SER A 11 -20.68 5.07 18.17
CA SER A 11 -20.01 5.96 17.20
C SER A 11 -18.49 5.84 17.29
N LEU A 12 -17.86 5.38 16.23
CA LEU A 12 -16.40 5.28 16.14
C LEU A 12 -15.74 6.67 16.30
N GLU A 13 -16.34 7.70 15.72
CA GLU A 13 -15.86 9.09 15.85
C GLU A 13 -15.89 9.60 17.30
N GLN A 14 -16.93 9.24 18.05
CA GLN A 14 -17.00 9.57 19.46
C GLN A 14 -15.87 8.88 20.25
N TYR A 15 -15.54 7.64 19.94
CA TYR A 15 -14.44 6.91 20.58
C TYR A 15 -13.07 7.44 20.15
N LYS A 16 -12.89 7.87 18.91
CA LYS A 16 -11.69 8.60 18.48
C LYS A 16 -11.52 9.91 19.26
N LYS A 17 -12.61 10.64 19.49
CA LYS A 17 -12.62 11.84 20.31
C LYS A 17 -12.25 11.54 21.76
N GLN A 18 -12.84 10.51 22.37
CA GLN A 18 -12.50 10.07 23.72
C GLN A 18 -11.01 9.69 23.86
N ALA A 19 -10.42 9.03 22.85
CA ALA A 19 -9.00 8.71 22.85
C ALA A 19 -8.13 9.98 22.81
N LYS A 20 -8.51 10.99 22.00
CA LYS A 20 -7.83 12.29 21.99
C LYS A 20 -7.95 13.03 23.31
N GLU A 21 -9.11 12.99 23.95
CA GLU A 21 -9.36 13.58 25.27
C GLU A 21 -8.56 12.87 26.37
N LEU A 22 -8.53 11.52 26.37
CA LEU A 22 -7.72 10.75 27.29
C LEU A 22 -6.23 11.13 27.17
N LEU A 23 -5.72 11.21 25.95
CA LEU A 23 -4.34 11.63 25.70
C LEU A 23 -4.06 13.04 26.23
N LYS A 24 -4.99 13.99 26.02
CA LYS A 24 -4.90 15.36 26.53
C LYS A 24 -4.89 15.39 28.05
N SER A 25 -5.77 14.63 28.70
CA SER A 25 -5.85 14.55 30.17
C SER A 25 -4.59 13.91 30.78
N CYS A 26 -4.03 12.88 30.13
CA CYS A 26 -2.76 12.30 30.58
C CYS A 26 -1.60 13.32 30.50
N ARG A 27 -1.55 14.14 29.45
CA ARG A 27 -0.55 15.20 29.31
C ARG A 27 -0.71 16.30 30.36
N ALA A 28 -1.94 16.54 30.84
CA ALA A 28 -2.24 17.44 31.93
C ALA A 28 -2.02 16.80 33.34
N ALA A 29 -1.45 15.61 33.39
CA ALA A 29 -1.20 14.84 34.61
C ALA A 29 -2.45 14.51 35.44
N ASP A 30 -3.62 14.41 34.79
CA ASP A 30 -4.87 14.02 35.42
C ASP A 30 -4.78 12.62 36.02
N THR A 31 -5.09 12.49 37.30
CA THR A 31 -4.90 11.25 38.07
C THR A 31 -5.81 10.11 37.57
N GLU A 32 -7.04 10.42 37.15
CA GLU A 32 -7.99 9.44 36.66
C GLU A 32 -7.57 8.92 35.28
N ALA A 33 -7.13 9.82 34.39
CA ALA A 33 -6.60 9.44 33.08
C ALA A 33 -5.37 8.53 33.21
N ILE A 34 -4.46 8.85 34.12
CA ILE A 34 -3.27 8.04 34.43
C ILE A 34 -3.67 6.66 34.95
N ARG A 35 -4.65 6.60 35.85
CA ARG A 35 -5.18 5.34 36.38
C ARG A 35 -5.79 4.46 35.29
N ARG A 36 -6.57 5.06 34.38
CA ARG A 36 -7.16 4.34 33.23
C ARG A 36 -6.10 3.74 32.32
N VAL A 37 -5.06 4.50 31.99
CA VAL A 37 -3.93 4.02 31.19
C VAL A 37 -3.22 2.87 31.89
N LYS A 38 -2.89 3.03 33.16
CA LYS A 38 -2.22 1.99 33.95
C LYS A 38 -3.03 0.70 34.06
N ALA A 39 -4.36 0.82 34.20
CA ALA A 39 -5.24 -0.33 34.32
C ALA A 39 -5.44 -1.12 33.03
N ASN A 40 -5.38 -0.46 31.87
CA ASN A 40 -5.78 -1.05 30.58
C ASN A 40 -4.66 -1.16 29.56
N HIS A 41 -3.48 -0.55 29.79
CA HIS A 41 -2.39 -0.60 28.81
C HIS A 41 -1.26 -1.54 29.26
N PRO A 42 -0.93 -2.61 28.50
CA PRO A 42 0.02 -3.64 28.92
C PRO A 42 1.44 -3.11 29.14
N ARG A 43 1.85 -2.09 28.37
CA ARG A 43 3.19 -1.48 28.49
C ARG A 43 3.33 -0.60 29.73
N PHE A 44 2.25 -0.02 30.21
CA PHE A 44 2.29 0.99 31.28
C PHE A 44 1.79 0.47 32.64
N ASN A 45 1.26 -0.74 32.73
CA ASN A 45 0.69 -1.31 33.94
C ASN A 45 1.71 -1.51 35.08
N LYS A 46 3.00 -1.69 34.74
CA LYS A 46 4.09 -1.87 35.68
C LYS A 46 4.81 -0.58 36.10
N LEU A 47 4.54 0.52 35.42
CA LEU A 47 5.18 1.81 35.71
C LEU A 47 4.60 2.43 36.99
N SER A 48 5.42 3.18 37.72
CA SER A 48 4.91 4.05 38.77
C SER A 48 4.08 5.19 38.15
N GLU A 49 3.20 5.83 38.94
CA GLU A 49 2.44 6.98 38.43
C GLU A 49 3.34 8.17 38.05
N VAL A 50 4.47 8.31 38.76
CA VAL A 50 5.47 9.35 38.46
C VAL A 50 6.15 9.09 37.13
N ASP A 51 6.56 7.83 36.88
CA ASP A 51 7.20 7.46 35.62
C ASP A 51 6.21 7.59 34.45
N LEU A 52 4.95 7.23 34.65
CA LEU A 52 3.92 7.36 33.63
C LEU A 52 3.64 8.81 33.25
N ARG A 53 3.67 9.74 34.23
CA ARG A 53 3.54 11.19 33.98
C ARG A 53 4.65 11.74 33.08
N ASN A 54 5.84 11.17 33.19
CA ASN A 54 7.01 11.55 32.40
C ASN A 54 7.12 10.79 31.05
N THR A 55 6.23 9.82 30.83
CA THR A 55 6.24 9.00 29.61
C THR A 55 5.40 9.65 28.53
N LYS A 56 5.96 9.76 27.32
CA LYS A 56 5.25 10.27 26.15
C LYS A 56 4.26 9.23 25.63
N LEU A 57 2.97 9.45 25.88
CA LEU A 57 1.87 8.66 25.34
C LEU A 57 1.56 9.08 23.90
N ALA A 58 1.35 8.11 23.02
CA ALA A 58 0.85 8.32 21.66
C ALA A 58 -0.68 8.21 21.60
N LEU A 59 -1.29 8.67 20.50
CA LEU A 59 -2.73 8.51 20.29
C LEU A 59 -3.12 7.03 20.23
N ALA A 60 -2.29 6.20 19.63
CA ALA A 60 -2.50 4.75 19.57
C ALA A 60 -2.56 4.09 20.95
N ASP A 61 -1.75 4.56 21.91
CA ASP A 61 -1.81 4.07 23.30
C ASP A 61 -3.18 4.41 23.93
N ALA A 62 -3.68 5.63 23.72
CA ALA A 62 -4.99 6.03 24.22
C ALA A 62 -6.14 5.26 23.54
N GLN A 63 -6.03 5.01 22.24
CA GLN A 63 -6.98 4.18 21.50
C GLN A 63 -7.00 2.75 22.03
N LEU A 64 -5.83 2.15 22.29
CA LEU A 64 -5.74 0.81 22.89
C LEU A 64 -6.41 0.77 24.27
N VAL A 65 -6.22 1.79 25.12
CA VAL A 65 -6.90 1.90 26.43
C VAL A 65 -8.41 1.87 26.26
N ILE A 66 -8.96 2.70 25.37
CA ILE A 66 -10.40 2.73 25.08
C ILE A 66 -10.89 1.36 24.61
N ALA A 67 -10.20 0.73 23.65
CA ALA A 67 -10.57 -0.60 23.17
C ALA A 67 -10.61 -1.64 24.30
N ARG A 68 -9.60 -1.65 25.17
CA ARG A 68 -9.51 -2.60 26.29
C ARG A 68 -10.52 -2.34 27.40
N GLU A 69 -10.91 -1.09 27.63
CA GLU A 69 -12.02 -0.78 28.54
C GLU A 69 -13.35 -1.41 28.10
N HIS A 70 -13.51 -1.62 26.78
CA HIS A 70 -14.65 -2.30 26.18
C HIS A 70 -14.40 -3.81 25.93
N GLY A 71 -13.27 -4.37 26.42
CA GLY A 71 -12.99 -5.81 26.35
C GLY A 71 -12.31 -6.27 25.04
N PHE A 72 -11.85 -5.36 24.20
CA PHE A 72 -11.19 -5.69 22.95
C PHE A 72 -9.66 -5.66 23.08
N GLU A 73 -9.00 -6.57 22.41
CA GLU A 73 -7.54 -6.71 22.45
C GLU A 73 -6.80 -5.58 21.77
N SER A 74 -7.42 -4.98 20.75
CA SER A 74 -6.82 -3.91 19.94
C SER A 74 -7.87 -2.92 19.43
N TRP A 75 -7.41 -1.72 19.04
CA TRP A 75 -8.27 -0.72 18.41
C TRP A 75 -8.87 -1.17 17.08
N PRO A 76 -8.16 -1.85 16.16
CA PRO A 76 -8.76 -2.37 14.94
C PRO A 76 -9.92 -3.34 15.19
N LYS A 77 -9.77 -4.30 16.12
CA LYS A 77 -10.86 -5.23 16.50
C LYS A 77 -12.06 -4.49 17.10
N PHE A 78 -11.80 -3.46 17.89
CA PHE A 78 -12.84 -2.60 18.47
C PHE A 78 -13.59 -1.80 17.39
N ALA A 79 -12.85 -1.17 16.47
CA ALA A 79 -13.42 -0.41 15.37
C ALA A 79 -14.26 -1.32 14.45
N GLN A 80 -13.74 -2.47 14.09
CA GLN A 80 -14.45 -3.47 13.27
C GLN A 80 -15.77 -3.91 13.92
N ARG A 81 -15.78 -4.16 15.25
CA ARG A 81 -17.03 -4.52 15.93
C ARG A 81 -18.06 -3.38 15.90
N ILE A 82 -17.62 -2.13 16.04
CA ILE A 82 -18.52 -0.96 15.91
C ILE A 82 -19.11 -0.87 14.50
N GLU A 83 -18.29 -1.09 13.48
CA GLU A 83 -18.74 -1.09 12.08
C GLU A 83 -19.78 -2.18 11.83
N VAL A 84 -19.54 -3.40 12.35
CA VAL A 84 -20.51 -4.50 12.26
C VAL A 84 -21.83 -4.12 12.93
N ILE A 85 -21.81 -3.59 14.17
CA ILE A 85 -23.04 -3.16 14.87
C ILE A 85 -23.78 -2.08 14.08
N ASN A 86 -23.06 -1.09 13.54
CA ASN A 86 -23.70 -0.03 12.76
C ASN A 86 -24.28 -0.55 11.44
N SER A 87 -23.63 -1.51 10.80
CA SER A 87 -24.17 -2.18 9.61
C SER A 87 -25.42 -3.00 9.94
N GLU A 88 -25.44 -3.72 11.07
CA GLU A 88 -26.62 -4.43 11.56
C GLU A 88 -27.81 -3.46 11.81
N ILE A 89 -27.53 -2.30 12.43
CA ILE A 89 -28.55 -1.26 12.68
C ILE A 89 -29.06 -0.64 11.37
N ALA A 90 -28.15 -0.33 10.45
CA ALA A 90 -28.50 0.22 9.15
C ALA A 90 -29.34 -0.78 8.34
N ALA A 91 -29.01 -2.06 8.39
CA ALA A 91 -29.78 -3.13 7.76
C ALA A 91 -31.21 -3.25 8.33
N LEU A 92 -31.37 -3.07 9.64
CA LEU A 92 -32.69 -3.04 10.29
C LEU A 92 -33.52 -1.81 9.91
N ALA A 93 -32.87 -0.65 9.68
CA ALA A 93 -33.55 0.60 9.35
C ALA A 93 -33.91 0.71 7.86
N ASN A 94 -33.01 0.27 6.98
CA ASN A 94 -33.21 0.25 5.53
C ASN A 94 -32.43 -0.92 4.88
N PRO A 95 -33.01 -2.10 4.84
CA PRO A 95 -32.33 -3.29 4.33
C PRO A 95 -31.87 -3.16 2.87
N LEU A 96 -32.62 -2.44 2.04
CA LEU A 96 -32.26 -2.20 0.64
C LEU A 96 -30.98 -1.39 0.51
N THR A 97 -30.89 -0.27 1.21
CA THR A 97 -29.68 0.58 1.20
C THR A 97 -28.47 -0.19 1.75
N ALA A 98 -28.64 -0.89 2.88
CA ALA A 98 -27.58 -1.69 3.47
C ALA A 98 -27.11 -2.82 2.55
N PHE A 99 -28.02 -3.45 1.81
CA PHE A 99 -27.66 -4.46 0.81
C PHE A 99 -26.81 -3.84 -0.32
N ILE A 100 -27.24 -2.69 -0.87
CA ILE A 100 -26.49 -2.02 -1.94
C ILE A 100 -25.09 -1.67 -1.46
N GLU A 101 -24.93 -1.05 -0.28
CA GLU A 101 -23.62 -0.73 0.30
C GLU A 101 -22.73 -1.96 0.49
N ALA A 102 -23.31 -3.06 0.96
CA ALA A 102 -22.56 -4.30 1.18
C ALA A 102 -22.18 -5.02 -0.14
N ALA A 103 -23.02 -4.92 -1.17
CA ALA A 103 -22.89 -5.71 -2.39
C ALA A 103 -22.00 -5.09 -3.46
N ILE A 104 -21.62 -3.80 -3.32
CA ILE A 104 -20.83 -3.08 -4.34
C ILE A 104 -19.54 -2.48 -3.75
N TRP A 105 -18.65 -2.09 -4.64
CA TRP A 105 -17.45 -1.27 -4.40
C TRP A 105 -16.62 -1.73 -3.18
N HIS A 106 -16.67 -1.01 -2.04
CA HIS A 106 -15.94 -1.34 -0.82
C HIS A 106 -16.65 -2.33 0.10
N GLY A 107 -17.87 -2.75 -0.24
CA GLY A 107 -18.62 -3.73 0.52
C GLY A 107 -18.02 -5.13 0.51
N THR A 108 -18.68 -6.07 1.19
CA THR A 108 -18.28 -7.47 1.25
C THR A 108 -19.43 -8.38 0.85
N LEU A 109 -19.14 -9.45 0.10
CA LEU A 109 -20.14 -10.41 -0.32
C LEU A 109 -20.82 -11.12 0.87
N GLU A 110 -20.03 -11.39 1.93
CA GLU A 110 -20.54 -11.99 3.17
C GLU A 110 -21.64 -11.15 3.82
N ALA A 111 -21.43 -9.82 3.92
CA ALA A 111 -22.44 -8.91 4.47
C ALA A 111 -23.67 -8.82 3.56
N ALA A 112 -23.47 -8.77 2.24
CA ALA A 112 -24.57 -8.74 1.27
C ALA A 112 -25.43 -10.01 1.35
N GLU A 113 -24.81 -11.18 1.40
CA GLU A 113 -25.51 -12.47 1.54
C GLU A 113 -26.26 -12.59 2.87
N ALA A 114 -25.66 -12.10 3.97
CA ALA A 114 -26.34 -12.10 5.27
C ALA A 114 -27.62 -11.24 5.25
N ILE A 115 -27.59 -10.08 4.58
CA ILE A 115 -28.76 -9.21 4.42
C ILE A 115 -29.82 -9.89 3.55
N LEU A 116 -29.44 -10.50 2.42
CA LEU A 116 -30.37 -11.22 1.56
C LEU A 116 -30.98 -12.43 2.26
N ALA A 117 -30.24 -13.14 3.09
CA ALA A 117 -30.78 -14.27 3.87
C ALA A 117 -31.82 -13.80 4.90
N ALA A 118 -31.61 -12.61 5.51
CA ALA A 118 -32.57 -12.01 6.45
C ALA A 118 -33.77 -11.35 5.74
N HIS A 119 -33.60 -10.85 4.51
CA HIS A 119 -34.56 -10.07 3.73
C HIS A 119 -34.59 -10.55 2.26
N PRO A 120 -35.06 -11.79 1.99
CA PRO A 120 -35.03 -12.36 0.63
C PRO A 120 -35.88 -11.60 -0.37
N GLU A 121 -36.91 -10.86 0.09
CA GLU A 121 -37.72 -9.99 -0.73
C GLU A 121 -36.96 -8.92 -1.48
N ILE A 122 -35.80 -8.46 -0.94
CA ILE A 122 -34.93 -7.43 -1.55
C ILE A 122 -34.53 -7.83 -2.98
N ALA A 123 -34.23 -9.10 -3.23
CA ALA A 123 -33.78 -9.59 -4.52
C ALA A 123 -34.70 -9.21 -5.69
N HIS A 124 -35.97 -8.88 -5.42
CA HIS A 124 -36.99 -8.59 -6.43
C HIS A 124 -37.54 -7.17 -6.38
N THR A 125 -36.95 -6.26 -5.56
CA THR A 125 -37.53 -4.94 -5.27
C THR A 125 -37.27 -3.90 -6.35
N SER A 126 -36.13 -3.95 -7.03
CA SER A 126 -35.75 -2.91 -7.98
C SER A 126 -34.82 -3.43 -9.08
N VAL A 127 -34.73 -2.64 -10.16
CA VAL A 127 -33.78 -2.87 -11.25
C VAL A 127 -32.34 -2.82 -10.74
N HIS A 128 -32.05 -1.99 -9.74
CA HIS A 128 -30.70 -1.82 -9.14
C HIS A 128 -30.24 -3.12 -8.45
N VAL A 129 -31.11 -3.73 -7.64
CA VAL A 129 -30.80 -5.01 -6.99
C VAL A 129 -30.67 -6.12 -8.04
N ALA A 130 -31.55 -6.18 -9.02
CA ALA A 130 -31.44 -7.15 -10.11
C ALA A 130 -30.13 -7.00 -10.88
N ALA A 131 -29.67 -5.76 -11.12
CA ALA A 131 -28.41 -5.43 -11.77
C ALA A 131 -27.19 -5.86 -10.90
N ILE A 132 -27.20 -5.57 -9.60
CA ILE A 132 -26.17 -5.98 -8.64
C ILE A 132 -26.05 -7.51 -8.58
N LEU A 133 -27.17 -8.23 -8.62
CA LEU A 133 -27.19 -9.69 -8.57
C LEU A 133 -26.89 -10.36 -9.93
N GLY A 134 -26.84 -9.59 -11.03
CA GLY A 134 -26.67 -10.11 -12.38
C GLY A 134 -27.88 -10.91 -12.86
N ASP A 135 -29.10 -10.63 -12.35
CA ASP A 135 -30.35 -11.22 -12.83
C ASP A 135 -30.82 -10.48 -14.08
N ASP A 136 -30.32 -10.90 -15.24
CA ASP A 136 -30.63 -10.28 -16.53
C ASP A 136 -32.12 -10.43 -16.89
N ALA A 137 -32.79 -11.49 -16.45
CA ALA A 137 -34.22 -11.68 -16.67
C ALA A 137 -35.03 -10.65 -15.88
N ALA A 138 -34.69 -10.40 -14.60
CA ALA A 138 -35.34 -9.38 -13.80
C ALA A 138 -35.05 -7.97 -14.34
N VAL A 139 -33.79 -7.65 -14.72
CA VAL A 139 -33.44 -6.37 -15.35
C VAL A 139 -34.35 -6.13 -16.58
N ARG A 140 -34.47 -7.10 -17.49
CA ARG A 140 -35.34 -6.99 -18.67
C ARG A 140 -36.80 -6.78 -18.31
N ARG A 141 -37.33 -7.43 -17.27
CA ARG A 141 -38.72 -7.21 -16.79
C ARG A 141 -38.92 -5.79 -16.30
N PHE A 142 -37.96 -5.23 -15.53
CA PHE A 142 -38.07 -3.86 -15.02
C PHE A 142 -38.02 -2.82 -16.14
N ILE A 143 -37.12 -2.95 -17.12
CA ILE A 143 -37.01 -1.99 -18.24
C ILE A 143 -38.19 -2.16 -19.23
N ALA A 144 -38.73 -3.35 -19.40
CA ALA A 144 -39.92 -3.57 -20.22
C ALA A 144 -41.17 -2.94 -19.59
N ALA A 145 -41.27 -2.93 -18.26
CA ALA A 145 -42.37 -2.27 -17.55
C ALA A 145 -42.24 -0.74 -17.60
N ASP A 146 -41.04 -0.19 -17.48
CA ASP A 146 -40.76 1.23 -17.65
C ASP A 146 -39.27 1.41 -18.07
N PRO A 147 -39.00 1.83 -19.32
CA PRO A 147 -37.63 2.05 -19.78
C PRO A 147 -36.83 3.04 -18.94
N ARG A 148 -37.50 3.99 -18.24
CA ARG A 148 -36.84 4.95 -17.35
C ARG A 148 -36.12 4.29 -16.15
N ASN A 149 -36.46 3.04 -15.83
CA ASN A 149 -35.75 2.28 -14.81
C ASN A 149 -34.27 2.10 -15.13
N ALA A 150 -33.84 2.16 -16.40
CA ALA A 150 -32.43 2.05 -16.78
C ALA A 150 -31.58 3.23 -16.29
N THR A 151 -32.16 4.41 -16.15
CA THR A 151 -31.47 5.64 -15.75
C THR A 151 -31.91 6.20 -14.41
N LYS A 152 -32.85 5.49 -13.73
CA LYS A 152 -33.32 5.86 -12.40
C LYS A 152 -32.16 5.76 -11.40
N LYS A 153 -31.99 6.79 -10.57
CA LYS A 153 -31.02 6.82 -9.50
C LYS A 153 -31.57 6.20 -8.21
N GLU A 154 -30.71 5.56 -7.43
CA GLU A 154 -31.07 4.91 -6.16
C GLU A 154 -30.01 5.17 -5.08
N ALA A 155 -30.48 5.33 -3.83
CA ALA A 155 -29.60 5.41 -2.66
C ALA A 155 -28.79 4.10 -2.47
N PRO A 156 -27.62 4.15 -1.83
CA PRO A 156 -27.04 5.27 -1.04
C PRO A 156 -26.20 6.27 -1.85
N TYR A 157 -25.73 5.91 -3.03
CA TYR A 157 -24.77 6.69 -3.81
C TYR A 157 -25.42 7.54 -4.93
N ASP A 158 -26.74 7.46 -5.07
CA ASP A 158 -27.45 8.08 -6.20
C ASP A 158 -26.95 7.57 -7.57
N GLY A 159 -26.60 6.29 -7.60
CA GLY A 159 -26.18 5.56 -8.81
C GLY A 159 -27.37 4.96 -9.54
N ASP A 160 -27.25 4.76 -10.86
CA ASP A 160 -28.21 3.99 -11.65
C ASP A 160 -27.87 2.48 -11.68
N ALA A 161 -28.74 1.70 -12.35
CA ALA A 161 -28.58 0.26 -12.42
C ALA A 161 -27.28 -0.19 -13.10
N LEU A 162 -26.77 0.58 -14.10
CA LEU A 162 -25.55 0.22 -14.83
C LEU A 162 -24.30 0.40 -13.96
N VAL A 163 -24.17 1.53 -13.25
CA VAL A 163 -22.99 1.72 -12.39
C VAL A 163 -23.00 0.73 -11.23
N TYR A 164 -24.16 0.42 -10.64
CA TYR A 164 -24.25 -0.58 -9.57
C TYR A 164 -23.92 -2.00 -10.05
N LEU A 165 -24.34 -2.34 -11.28
CA LEU A 165 -23.94 -3.58 -11.94
C LEU A 165 -22.41 -3.68 -12.06
N CYS A 166 -21.77 -2.63 -12.56
CA CYS A 166 -20.33 -2.58 -12.80
C CYS A 166 -19.51 -2.64 -11.49
N MET A 167 -20.04 -2.11 -10.39
CA MET A 167 -19.41 -2.11 -9.06
C MET A 167 -19.68 -3.38 -8.25
N SER A 168 -20.47 -4.34 -8.78
CA SER A 168 -20.95 -5.50 -8.04
C SER A 168 -19.86 -6.46 -7.61
N LYS A 169 -19.86 -6.84 -6.32
CA LYS A 169 -19.01 -7.92 -5.77
C LYS A 169 -19.35 -9.28 -6.35
N TYR A 170 -20.60 -9.52 -6.73
CA TYR A 170 -21.01 -10.76 -7.40
C TYR A 170 -20.35 -10.89 -8.77
N LEU A 171 -20.24 -9.81 -9.53
CA LEU A 171 -19.55 -9.79 -10.82
C LEU A 171 -18.06 -10.16 -10.67
N ARG A 172 -17.41 -9.66 -9.62
CA ARG A 172 -15.99 -9.92 -9.36
C ARG A 172 -15.74 -11.35 -8.88
N LEU A 173 -16.52 -11.82 -7.92
CA LEU A 173 -16.24 -13.04 -7.15
C LEU A 173 -16.95 -14.29 -7.67
N ASP A 174 -18.08 -14.14 -8.37
CA ASP A 174 -18.81 -15.26 -8.96
C ASP A 174 -18.76 -15.24 -10.50
N LYS A 175 -17.69 -15.79 -11.05
CA LYS A 175 -17.46 -15.83 -12.50
C LYS A 175 -18.53 -16.64 -13.27
N THR A 176 -19.32 -17.47 -12.60
CA THR A 176 -20.41 -18.23 -13.24
C THR A 176 -21.55 -17.33 -13.72
N ARG A 177 -21.69 -16.15 -13.12
CA ARG A 177 -22.70 -15.14 -13.50
C ARG A 177 -22.24 -14.19 -14.61
N SER A 178 -20.97 -14.22 -15.04
CA SER A 178 -20.39 -13.27 -15.99
C SER A 178 -21.28 -13.04 -17.23
N ALA A 179 -21.75 -14.09 -17.88
CA ALA A 179 -22.60 -13.98 -19.06
C ALA A 179 -23.96 -13.30 -18.78
N ALA A 180 -24.54 -13.50 -17.58
CA ALA A 180 -25.78 -12.86 -17.18
C ALA A 180 -25.55 -11.36 -16.92
N PHE A 181 -24.46 -10.97 -16.28
CA PHE A 181 -24.08 -9.57 -16.12
C PHE A 181 -23.89 -8.85 -17.46
N LEU A 182 -23.24 -9.48 -18.44
CA LEU A 182 -23.09 -8.91 -19.79
C LEU A 182 -24.45 -8.71 -20.47
N ARG A 183 -25.36 -9.68 -20.39
CA ARG A 183 -26.71 -9.54 -20.95
C ARG A 183 -27.53 -8.45 -20.24
N ALA A 184 -27.37 -8.30 -18.92
CA ALA A 184 -28.04 -7.25 -18.14
C ALA A 184 -27.49 -5.86 -18.54
N ALA A 185 -26.17 -5.69 -18.61
CA ALA A 185 -25.53 -4.44 -19.03
C ALA A 185 -25.95 -4.06 -20.47
N THR A 186 -25.93 -5.05 -21.40
CA THR A 186 -26.39 -4.84 -22.78
C THR A 186 -27.83 -4.34 -22.80
N ALA A 187 -28.73 -4.97 -22.04
CA ALA A 187 -30.14 -4.58 -22.00
C ALA A 187 -30.35 -3.15 -21.45
N LEU A 188 -29.58 -2.75 -20.43
CA LEU A 188 -29.61 -1.38 -19.90
C LEU A 188 -29.11 -0.36 -20.93
N LEU A 189 -27.99 -0.64 -21.58
CA LEU A 189 -27.38 0.23 -22.61
C LEU A 189 -28.27 0.35 -23.85
N ASP A 190 -28.96 -0.72 -24.27
CA ASP A 190 -29.86 -0.73 -25.44
C ASP A 190 -31.10 0.15 -25.24
N VAL A 191 -31.50 0.44 -24.01
CA VAL A 191 -32.62 1.33 -23.68
C VAL A 191 -32.19 2.71 -23.23
N GLY A 192 -30.88 3.05 -23.37
CA GLY A 192 -30.35 4.39 -23.20
C GLY A 192 -29.68 4.68 -21.87
N ALA A 193 -29.23 3.66 -21.12
CA ALA A 193 -28.29 3.88 -20.02
C ALA A 193 -27.00 4.50 -20.57
N ASP A 194 -26.47 5.50 -19.86
CA ASP A 194 -25.24 6.19 -20.28
C ASP A 194 -24.02 5.33 -19.91
N PRO A 195 -23.15 4.93 -20.85
CA PRO A 195 -21.92 4.21 -20.54
C PRO A 195 -20.92 5.00 -19.67
N ASN A 196 -21.08 6.33 -19.60
CA ASN A 196 -20.31 7.23 -18.74
C ASN A 196 -21.01 7.53 -17.40
N THR A 197 -22.06 6.81 -17.06
CA THR A 197 -22.73 6.96 -15.78
C THR A 197 -21.78 6.68 -14.61
N GLY A 198 -22.06 7.31 -13.47
CA GLY A 198 -21.30 7.15 -12.24
C GLY A 198 -22.04 7.73 -11.05
N PHE A 199 -21.36 7.76 -9.92
CA PHE A 199 -21.79 8.46 -8.72
C PHE A 199 -20.62 9.22 -8.09
N THR A 200 -20.95 10.29 -7.36
CA THR A 200 -19.93 11.06 -6.62
C THR A 200 -19.82 10.51 -5.20
N THR A 201 -18.59 10.30 -4.74
CA THR A 201 -18.32 9.89 -3.34
C THR A 201 -18.76 10.98 -2.37
N LYS A 202 -19.12 10.58 -1.15
CA LYS A 202 -19.56 11.51 -0.10
C LYS A 202 -18.44 11.88 0.88
N ASP A 203 -17.22 11.45 0.59
CA ASP A 203 -16.03 11.81 1.35
C ASP A 203 -15.54 13.23 1.01
N GLU A 204 -14.44 13.64 1.64
CA GLU A 204 -13.87 14.97 1.47
C GLU A 204 -13.29 15.23 0.06
N TYR A 205 -13.04 14.17 -0.74
CA TYR A 205 -12.46 14.28 -2.08
C TYR A 205 -13.52 14.46 -3.15
N GLY A 206 -14.69 13.84 -3.00
CA GLY A 206 -15.81 13.96 -3.93
C GLY A 206 -15.51 13.38 -5.31
N ASP A 207 -14.78 12.27 -5.38
CA ASP A 207 -14.39 11.62 -6.63
C ASP A 207 -15.62 11.06 -7.38
N PHE A 208 -15.55 11.06 -8.71
CA PHE A 208 -16.64 10.55 -9.56
C PHE A 208 -16.32 9.15 -10.06
N GLU A 209 -16.98 8.17 -9.46
CA GLU A 209 -16.80 6.75 -9.67
C GLU A 209 -17.64 6.24 -10.86
N THR A 210 -17.00 5.99 -12.00
CA THR A 210 -17.68 5.65 -13.25
C THR A 210 -18.06 4.16 -13.36
N ALA A 211 -18.98 3.84 -14.25
CA ALA A 211 -19.29 2.46 -14.63
C ALA A 211 -18.07 1.75 -15.23
N LEU A 212 -17.25 2.46 -16.02
CA LEU A 212 -16.03 1.90 -16.61
C LEU A 212 -14.99 1.57 -15.54
N TYR A 213 -14.77 2.45 -14.57
CA TYR A 213 -13.93 2.16 -13.40
C TYR A 213 -14.44 0.92 -12.64
N GLY A 214 -15.76 0.85 -12.41
CA GLY A 214 -16.40 -0.32 -11.78
C GLY A 214 -16.09 -1.61 -12.51
N ALA A 215 -16.29 -1.65 -13.82
CA ALA A 215 -16.07 -2.84 -14.64
C ALA A 215 -14.57 -3.22 -14.74
N ALA A 216 -13.70 -2.24 -14.97
CA ALA A 216 -12.29 -2.48 -15.30
C ALA A 216 -11.41 -2.68 -14.06
N ALA A 217 -11.60 -1.87 -13.00
CA ALA A 217 -10.77 -1.91 -11.79
C ALA A 217 -11.44 -2.69 -10.64
N VAL A 218 -12.70 -2.38 -10.31
CA VAL A 218 -13.39 -3.01 -9.17
C VAL A 218 -13.74 -4.46 -9.48
N ALA A 219 -14.41 -4.73 -10.60
CA ALA A 219 -14.82 -6.08 -10.99
C ALA A 219 -13.72 -6.85 -11.75
N GLN A 220 -12.76 -6.17 -12.34
CA GLN A 220 -11.70 -6.74 -13.19
C GLN A 220 -12.29 -7.64 -14.30
N HIS A 221 -13.29 -7.11 -15.01
CA HIS A 221 -14.07 -7.85 -15.97
C HIS A 221 -13.85 -7.34 -17.41
N ALA A 222 -12.91 -7.96 -18.12
CA ALA A 222 -12.45 -7.52 -19.44
C ALA A 222 -13.57 -7.39 -20.49
N GLU A 223 -14.51 -8.36 -20.55
CA GLU A 223 -15.59 -8.35 -21.55
C GLU A 223 -16.60 -7.22 -21.29
N LEU A 224 -16.90 -6.92 -20.00
CA LEU A 224 -17.77 -5.79 -19.66
C LEU A 224 -17.05 -4.45 -19.92
N THR A 225 -15.76 -4.36 -19.64
CA THR A 225 -14.93 -3.21 -20.02
C THR A 225 -14.99 -2.97 -21.52
N ARG A 226 -14.84 -4.01 -22.36
CA ARG A 226 -14.96 -3.91 -23.81
C ARG A 226 -16.35 -3.43 -24.24
N LEU A 227 -17.40 -4.02 -23.68
CA LEU A 227 -18.77 -3.59 -23.99
C LEU A 227 -18.99 -2.10 -23.71
N LEU A 228 -18.56 -1.60 -22.55
CA LEU A 228 -18.70 -0.19 -22.21
C LEU A 228 -17.92 0.72 -23.16
N LEU A 229 -16.69 0.35 -23.52
CA LEU A 229 -15.89 1.10 -24.50
C LEU A 229 -16.55 1.12 -25.90
N GLU A 230 -17.10 0.00 -26.36
CA GLU A 230 -17.83 -0.09 -27.64
C GLU A 230 -19.08 0.78 -27.62
N ARG A 231 -19.70 0.98 -26.47
CA ARG A 231 -20.88 1.82 -26.27
C ARG A 231 -20.57 3.29 -25.98
N GLY A 232 -19.29 3.67 -25.95
CA GLY A 232 -18.87 5.07 -25.88
C GLY A 232 -18.38 5.52 -24.48
N ALA A 233 -18.04 4.60 -23.58
CA ALA A 233 -17.37 4.97 -22.34
C ALA A 233 -16.02 5.63 -22.62
N ASP A 234 -15.71 6.69 -21.85
CA ASP A 234 -14.44 7.40 -21.91
C ASP A 234 -13.41 6.72 -20.99
N PRO A 235 -12.33 6.12 -21.52
CA PRO A 235 -11.30 5.50 -20.71
C PRO A 235 -10.29 6.48 -20.11
N ASN A 236 -10.40 7.77 -20.37
CA ASN A 236 -9.47 8.82 -19.94
C ASN A 236 -9.97 9.61 -18.73
N GLU A 237 -11.08 9.21 -18.15
CA GLU A 237 -11.48 9.73 -16.86
C GLU A 237 -10.47 9.31 -15.77
N VAL A 238 -10.48 9.99 -14.64
CA VAL A 238 -9.36 9.93 -13.67
C VAL A 238 -9.19 8.54 -13.07
N GLU A 239 -10.29 7.86 -12.69
CA GLU A 239 -10.24 6.68 -11.83
C GLU A 239 -9.84 5.41 -12.58
N THR A 240 -10.29 5.23 -13.82
CA THR A 240 -9.96 4.04 -14.61
C THR A 240 -8.44 3.92 -14.88
N PRO A 241 -7.72 4.91 -15.44
CA PRO A 241 -6.27 4.82 -15.65
C PRO A 241 -5.46 4.71 -14.35
N TYR A 242 -5.99 5.23 -13.26
CA TYR A 242 -5.33 5.21 -11.97
C TYR A 242 -5.43 3.84 -11.28
N HIS A 243 -6.61 3.22 -11.26
CA HIS A 243 -6.89 2.04 -10.46
C HIS A 243 -6.78 0.70 -11.21
N VAL A 244 -7.04 0.66 -12.52
CA VAL A 244 -6.90 -0.59 -13.30
C VAL A 244 -5.52 -1.21 -13.17
N PRO A 245 -4.41 -0.45 -13.13
CA PRO A 245 -3.08 -1.01 -12.95
C PRO A 245 -2.80 -1.62 -11.56
N GLU A 246 -3.65 -1.47 -10.56
CA GLU A 246 -3.42 -1.99 -9.20
C GLU A 246 -3.55 -3.52 -9.09
N SER A 247 -3.93 -4.18 -10.17
CA SER A 247 -4.04 -5.64 -10.25
C SER A 247 -2.95 -6.26 -11.12
N TYR A 248 -2.50 -7.47 -10.77
CA TYR A 248 -1.65 -8.28 -11.64
C TYR A 248 -2.45 -8.97 -12.77
N ASP A 249 -3.79 -9.00 -12.69
CA ASP A 249 -4.64 -9.37 -13.81
C ASP A 249 -4.70 -8.23 -14.82
N ASN A 250 -4.00 -8.40 -15.92
CA ASN A 250 -3.89 -7.39 -16.96
C ASN A 250 -4.99 -7.52 -18.04
N ALA A 251 -6.03 -8.34 -17.87
CA ALA A 251 -7.01 -8.56 -18.92
C ALA A 251 -7.82 -7.29 -19.25
N ALA A 252 -8.32 -6.56 -18.24
CA ALA A 252 -9.03 -5.29 -18.44
C ALA A 252 -8.09 -4.19 -18.97
N LEU A 253 -6.85 -4.12 -18.45
CA LEU A 253 -5.82 -3.19 -18.94
C LEU A 253 -5.58 -3.38 -20.44
N ARG A 254 -5.43 -4.63 -20.91
CA ARG A 254 -5.25 -4.94 -22.33
C ARG A 254 -6.41 -4.44 -23.17
N VAL A 255 -7.64 -4.67 -22.73
CA VAL A 255 -8.85 -4.18 -23.43
C VAL A 255 -8.85 -2.66 -23.56
N LEU A 256 -8.46 -1.93 -22.50
CA LEU A 256 -8.36 -0.47 -22.54
C LEU A 256 -7.33 -0.02 -23.58
N VAL A 257 -6.13 -0.59 -23.57
CA VAL A 257 -5.05 -0.26 -24.51
C VAL A 257 -5.45 -0.61 -25.95
N GLU A 258 -5.98 -1.83 -26.19
CA GLU A 258 -6.42 -2.32 -27.50
C GLU A 258 -7.58 -1.51 -28.09
N SER A 259 -8.35 -0.80 -27.26
CA SER A 259 -9.42 0.09 -27.74
C SER A 259 -8.91 1.24 -28.60
N GLY A 260 -7.62 1.62 -28.46
CA GLY A 260 -7.01 2.76 -29.14
C GLY A 260 -7.57 4.12 -28.70
N LYS A 261 -8.33 4.18 -27.60
CA LYS A 261 -8.99 5.40 -27.10
C LYS A 261 -8.23 6.09 -25.96
N LEU A 262 -7.22 5.42 -25.37
CA LEU A 262 -6.40 6.03 -24.33
C LEU A 262 -5.54 7.14 -24.88
N ASN A 263 -5.50 8.27 -24.18
CA ASN A 263 -4.55 9.35 -24.46
C ASN A 263 -3.20 9.07 -23.76
N ASP A 264 -2.19 9.88 -24.10
CA ASP A 264 -0.83 9.72 -23.57
C ASP A 264 -0.77 9.88 -22.03
N ASP A 265 -1.60 10.75 -21.44
CA ASP A 265 -1.62 10.96 -19.99
C ASP A 265 -2.16 9.73 -19.25
N SER A 266 -3.20 9.10 -19.81
CA SER A 266 -3.75 7.84 -19.29
C SER A 266 -2.76 6.70 -19.41
N LEU A 267 -2.11 6.52 -20.57
CA LEU A 267 -1.07 5.50 -20.77
C LEU A 267 0.11 5.70 -19.80
N THR A 268 0.55 6.95 -19.64
CA THR A 268 1.65 7.30 -18.72
C THR A 268 1.26 7.04 -17.26
N THR A 269 0.03 7.39 -16.87
CA THR A 269 -0.51 7.09 -15.54
C THR A 269 -0.51 5.58 -15.30
N MET A 270 -1.02 4.80 -16.25
CA MET A 270 -1.05 3.34 -16.12
C MET A 270 0.35 2.73 -15.98
N LEU A 271 1.33 3.23 -16.76
CA LEU A 271 2.72 2.77 -16.68
C LEU A 271 3.34 3.08 -15.31
N LEU A 272 3.15 4.29 -14.80
CA LEU A 272 3.63 4.69 -13.47
C LEU A 272 2.99 3.82 -12.37
N ARG A 273 1.67 3.60 -12.44
CA ARG A 273 0.94 2.78 -11.46
C ARG A 273 1.35 1.30 -11.51
N LYS A 274 1.70 0.76 -12.69
CA LYS A 274 2.29 -0.59 -12.79
C LYS A 274 3.65 -0.69 -12.09
N ALA A 275 4.43 0.39 -12.09
CA ALA A 275 5.66 0.46 -11.30
C ALA A 275 5.38 0.45 -9.78
N ASP A 276 4.24 0.96 -9.31
CA ASP A 276 3.86 0.90 -7.90
C ASP A 276 3.75 -0.52 -7.36
N ILE A 277 3.22 -1.44 -8.17
CA ILE A 277 3.01 -2.84 -7.79
C ILE A 277 4.08 -3.79 -8.37
N HIS A 278 5.13 -3.27 -9.01
CA HIS A 278 6.24 -4.04 -9.56
C HIS A 278 5.85 -5.04 -10.66
N ASP A 279 4.77 -4.77 -11.40
CA ASP A 279 4.25 -5.67 -12.42
C ASP A 279 5.04 -5.55 -13.73
N TYR A 280 6.04 -6.45 -13.92
CA TYR A 280 6.88 -6.50 -15.11
C TYR A 280 6.07 -6.68 -16.40
N ASP A 281 5.11 -7.61 -16.41
CA ASP A 281 4.33 -7.95 -17.61
C ASP A 281 3.39 -6.82 -18.01
N GLY A 282 2.76 -6.15 -17.04
CA GLY A 282 1.93 -4.97 -17.27
C GLY A 282 2.74 -3.79 -17.80
N MET A 283 3.91 -3.50 -17.21
CA MET A 283 4.82 -2.45 -17.70
C MET A 283 5.29 -2.74 -19.12
N LYS A 284 5.73 -3.98 -19.38
CA LYS A 284 6.18 -4.40 -20.71
C LYS A 284 5.08 -4.20 -21.75
N TYR A 285 3.88 -4.65 -21.44
CA TYR A 285 2.75 -4.51 -22.36
C TYR A 285 2.45 -3.03 -22.69
N LEU A 286 2.43 -2.15 -21.69
CA LEU A 286 2.18 -0.71 -21.89
C LEU A 286 3.28 -0.05 -22.73
N LEU A 287 4.56 -0.36 -22.46
CA LEU A 287 5.69 0.17 -23.21
C LEU A 287 5.68 -0.30 -24.67
N GLU A 288 5.37 -1.57 -24.93
CA GLU A 288 5.24 -2.14 -26.29
C GLU A 288 4.04 -1.54 -27.07
N HIS A 289 3.07 -0.91 -26.34
CA HIS A 289 1.88 -0.28 -26.94
C HIS A 289 1.89 1.26 -26.85
N GLY A 290 3.07 1.85 -26.71
CA GLY A 290 3.27 3.28 -26.92
C GLY A 290 3.24 4.15 -25.67
N ALA A 291 3.22 3.57 -24.45
CA ALA A 291 3.43 4.37 -23.25
C ALA A 291 4.83 4.98 -23.25
N ASP A 292 4.92 6.31 -23.10
CA ASP A 292 6.19 7.03 -23.06
C ASP A 292 6.80 6.98 -21.64
N PRO A 293 7.94 6.30 -21.44
CA PRO A 293 8.58 6.23 -20.13
C PRO A 293 9.18 7.56 -19.66
N ASN A 294 9.30 8.55 -20.53
CA ASN A 294 9.88 9.87 -20.25
C ASN A 294 8.83 10.96 -19.96
N ARG A 295 7.55 10.66 -20.21
CA ARG A 295 6.48 11.62 -19.95
C ARG A 295 6.27 11.78 -18.45
N MET A 296 6.21 13.02 -17.97
CA MET A 296 5.86 13.34 -16.59
C MET A 296 4.35 13.14 -16.36
N THR A 297 4.01 12.52 -15.28
CA THR A 297 2.62 12.41 -14.82
C THR A 297 2.19 13.67 -14.04
N ARG A 298 0.90 13.75 -13.72
CA ARG A 298 0.35 14.81 -12.84
C ARG A 298 1.00 14.87 -11.43
N TRP A 299 1.72 13.84 -11.02
CA TRP A 299 2.51 13.83 -9.77
C TRP A 299 3.96 14.27 -9.97
N HIS A 300 4.31 14.80 -11.14
CA HIS A 300 5.63 15.32 -11.44
C HIS A 300 6.75 14.29 -11.46
N TYR A 301 6.43 13.01 -11.70
CA TYR A 301 7.36 11.89 -11.85
C TYR A 301 7.16 11.19 -13.18
N THR A 302 8.25 10.65 -13.76
CA THR A 302 8.17 9.64 -14.81
C THR A 302 7.97 8.25 -14.20
N ALA A 303 7.59 7.27 -15.02
CA ALA A 303 7.50 5.88 -14.57
C ALA A 303 8.84 5.33 -14.04
N LEU A 304 9.98 5.76 -14.61
CA LEU A 304 11.31 5.37 -14.12
C LEU A 304 11.60 5.94 -12.72
N HIS A 305 11.28 7.22 -12.46
CA HIS A 305 11.39 7.79 -11.12
C HIS A 305 10.58 6.97 -10.10
N GLN A 306 9.36 6.62 -10.46
CA GLN A 306 8.49 5.84 -9.59
C GLN A 306 9.02 4.42 -9.35
N ALA A 307 9.54 3.76 -10.39
CA ALA A 307 10.14 2.44 -10.26
C ALA A 307 11.36 2.44 -9.33
N VAL A 308 12.22 3.46 -9.42
CA VAL A 308 13.35 3.64 -8.50
C VAL A 308 12.85 3.93 -7.09
N ARG A 309 11.89 4.85 -6.96
CA ARG A 309 11.28 5.23 -5.68
C ARG A 309 10.62 4.05 -4.98
N ARG A 310 9.94 3.19 -5.72
CA ARG A 310 9.23 1.99 -5.24
C ARG A 310 10.12 0.76 -5.09
N ASP A 311 11.42 0.91 -5.26
CA ASP A 311 12.39 -0.18 -5.13
C ASP A 311 12.10 -1.38 -6.06
N ASN A 312 11.72 -1.09 -7.29
CA ASN A 312 11.47 -2.12 -8.28
C ASN A 312 12.72 -2.99 -8.53
N ALA A 313 12.50 -4.24 -8.92
CA ALA A 313 13.58 -5.12 -9.35
C ALA A 313 14.38 -4.51 -10.52
N LEU A 314 15.67 -4.83 -10.61
CA LEU A 314 16.53 -4.31 -11.68
C LEU A 314 15.95 -4.62 -13.07
N ALA A 315 15.32 -5.77 -13.24
CA ALA A 315 14.66 -6.15 -14.50
C ALA A 315 13.60 -5.13 -14.96
N ASN A 316 12.80 -4.59 -14.02
CA ASN A 316 11.80 -3.57 -14.31
C ASN A 316 12.43 -2.24 -14.74
N ILE A 317 13.55 -1.87 -14.12
CA ILE A 317 14.33 -0.70 -14.50
C ILE A 317 14.94 -0.88 -15.89
N GLU A 318 15.57 -2.03 -16.14
CA GLU A 318 16.18 -2.35 -17.44
C GLU A 318 15.14 -2.41 -18.56
N LEU A 319 13.95 -2.92 -18.29
CA LEU A 319 12.84 -2.90 -19.24
C LEU A 319 12.49 -1.46 -19.70
N MET A 320 12.40 -0.52 -18.77
CA MET A 320 12.12 0.89 -19.10
C MET A 320 13.28 1.51 -19.90
N LEU A 321 14.53 1.21 -19.52
CA LEU A 321 15.71 1.70 -20.25
C LEU A 321 15.77 1.13 -21.67
N ASP A 322 15.39 -0.12 -21.87
CA ASP A 322 15.33 -0.77 -23.20
C ASP A 322 14.27 -0.12 -24.10
N HIS A 323 13.26 0.53 -23.48
CA HIS A 323 12.24 1.31 -24.19
C HIS A 323 12.53 2.83 -24.18
N GLY A 324 13.78 3.22 -23.90
CA GLY A 324 14.24 4.59 -24.06
C GLY A 324 14.02 5.51 -22.86
N ALA A 325 13.78 4.98 -21.65
CA ALA A 325 13.72 5.79 -20.45
C ALA A 325 15.04 6.52 -20.21
N ASP A 326 14.97 7.81 -19.94
CA ASP A 326 16.12 8.67 -19.64
C ASP A 326 16.23 8.89 -18.11
N PRO A 327 17.21 8.25 -17.43
CA PRO A 327 17.40 8.41 -16.00
C PRO A 327 17.96 9.77 -15.59
N THR A 328 18.34 10.62 -16.54
CA THR A 328 18.88 11.97 -16.27
C THR A 328 17.78 13.03 -16.15
N LEU A 329 16.58 12.73 -16.60
CA LEU A 329 15.43 13.63 -16.43
C LEU A 329 15.22 13.93 -14.95
N LYS A 330 15.01 15.21 -14.64
CA LYS A 330 14.69 15.65 -13.29
C LYS A 330 13.19 15.67 -13.08
N ASN A 331 12.73 15.09 -11.98
CA ASN A 331 11.33 15.23 -11.60
C ASN A 331 11.05 16.67 -11.15
N GLU A 332 9.80 17.10 -11.29
CA GLU A 332 9.39 18.48 -10.96
C GLU A 332 9.03 18.66 -9.49
N SER A 333 9.00 17.58 -8.68
CA SER A 333 8.64 17.63 -7.27
C SER A 333 9.82 18.07 -6.38
N ASP A 334 10.99 17.44 -6.54
CA ASP A 334 12.19 17.73 -5.73
C ASP A 334 13.46 17.97 -6.58
N GLY A 335 13.32 18.00 -7.90
CA GLY A 335 14.40 18.26 -8.85
C GLY A 335 15.41 17.12 -9.00
N LYS A 336 15.17 15.94 -8.42
CA LYS A 336 16.07 14.80 -8.53
C LYS A 336 15.87 14.05 -9.83
N SER A 337 16.97 13.60 -10.42
CA SER A 337 16.96 12.65 -11.53
C SER A 337 16.82 11.21 -11.03
N GLY A 338 16.46 10.28 -11.91
CA GLY A 338 16.47 8.85 -11.60
C GLY A 338 17.82 8.37 -11.10
N VAL A 339 18.90 8.95 -11.63
CA VAL A 339 20.29 8.69 -11.17
C VAL A 339 20.49 9.15 -9.72
N ALA A 340 20.11 10.40 -9.40
CA ALA A 340 20.23 10.93 -8.04
C ALA A 340 19.36 10.12 -7.04
N MET A 341 18.14 9.77 -7.44
CA MET A 341 17.25 8.94 -6.59
C MET A 341 17.84 7.55 -6.33
N ALA A 342 18.41 6.90 -7.36
CA ALA A 342 19.05 5.61 -7.20
C ALA A 342 20.27 5.67 -6.25
N ALA A 343 21.06 6.77 -6.32
CA ALA A 343 22.17 7.01 -5.41
C ALA A 343 21.67 7.15 -3.96
N HIS A 344 20.72 8.04 -3.70
CA HIS A 344 20.16 8.24 -2.36
C HIS A 344 19.54 6.97 -1.77
N ARG A 345 18.97 6.09 -2.60
CA ARG A 345 18.39 4.82 -2.17
C ARG A 345 19.38 3.66 -2.08
N GLY A 346 20.67 3.89 -2.27
CA GLY A 346 21.67 2.82 -2.22
C GLY A 346 21.51 1.76 -3.32
N ARG A 347 20.90 2.12 -4.47
CA ARG A 347 20.65 1.22 -5.60
C ARG A 347 21.85 1.16 -6.54
N GLY A 348 22.99 0.65 -6.03
CA GLY A 348 24.20 0.48 -6.83
C GLY A 348 24.02 -0.42 -8.07
N ASP A 349 23.09 -1.39 -8.01
CA ASP A 349 22.70 -2.22 -9.15
C ASP A 349 22.07 -1.39 -10.27
N VAL A 350 21.20 -0.46 -9.93
CA VAL A 350 20.53 0.45 -10.88
C VAL A 350 21.52 1.45 -11.46
N LEU A 351 22.34 2.07 -10.60
CA LEU A 351 23.39 3.00 -11.03
C LEU A 351 24.37 2.33 -12.00
N TRP A 352 24.79 1.10 -11.70
CA TRP A 352 25.66 0.35 -12.60
C TRP A 352 24.99 0.09 -13.96
N SER A 353 23.68 -0.20 -13.98
CA SER A 353 22.93 -0.36 -15.23
C SER A 353 22.88 0.93 -16.05
N PHE A 354 22.67 2.09 -15.40
CA PHE A 354 22.72 3.40 -16.06
C PHE A 354 24.12 3.68 -16.63
N ALA A 355 25.16 3.49 -15.81
CA ALA A 355 26.54 3.71 -16.21
C ALA A 355 26.95 2.85 -17.41
N ARG A 356 26.61 1.56 -17.40
CA ARG A 356 26.90 0.61 -18.49
C ARG A 356 26.23 1.00 -19.82
N ARG A 357 25.10 1.71 -19.76
CA ARG A 357 24.37 2.24 -20.92
C ARG A 357 24.89 3.62 -21.36
N GLY A 358 25.93 4.16 -20.69
CA GLY A 358 26.56 5.42 -21.05
C GLY A 358 25.86 6.66 -20.51
N PHE A 359 24.91 6.53 -19.58
CA PHE A 359 24.30 7.71 -18.96
C PHE A 359 25.30 8.41 -18.03
N PRO A 360 25.29 9.76 -18.00
CA PRO A 360 26.16 10.50 -17.10
C PRO A 360 25.76 10.24 -15.65
N MET A 361 26.74 9.90 -14.82
CA MET A 361 26.53 9.75 -13.39
C MET A 361 26.61 11.12 -12.71
N PRO A 362 25.84 11.36 -11.64
CA PRO A 362 25.95 12.60 -10.90
C PRO A 362 27.37 12.76 -10.38
N MET A 363 27.90 13.96 -10.57
CA MET A 363 29.15 14.35 -9.95
C MET A 363 28.90 14.51 -8.46
N PRO A 364 29.57 13.77 -7.62
CA PRO A 364 29.53 14.06 -6.21
C PRO A 364 30.17 15.42 -6.01
N ASN A 365 29.41 16.40 -5.56
CA ASN A 365 29.95 17.74 -5.44
C ASN A 365 30.81 17.91 -4.21
N ASP A 366 30.57 17.20 -3.14
CA ASP A 366 31.41 17.17 -1.93
C ASP A 366 30.72 16.35 -0.81
N GLY A 367 31.49 15.69 0.05
CA GLY A 367 31.01 15.12 1.30
C GLY A 367 30.03 13.91 1.15
N VAL A 368 28.80 14.06 1.58
CA VAL A 368 27.83 12.95 1.73
C VAL A 368 27.46 12.28 0.40
N GLU A 369 27.37 13.02 -0.69
CA GLU A 369 27.05 12.43 -2.00
C GLU A 369 28.15 11.50 -2.52
N HIS A 370 29.41 11.82 -2.30
CA HIS A 370 30.54 10.94 -2.59
C HIS A 370 30.45 9.62 -1.84
N LEU A 371 30.10 9.72 -0.57
CA LEU A 371 29.92 8.58 0.31
C LEU A 371 28.79 7.69 -0.16
N ILE A 372 27.64 8.28 -0.46
CA ILE A 372 26.44 7.57 -0.96
C ILE A 372 26.78 6.81 -2.24
N VAL A 373 27.40 7.47 -3.22
CA VAL A 373 27.78 6.83 -4.49
C VAL A 373 28.74 5.66 -4.27
N SER A 374 29.74 5.82 -3.40
CA SER A 374 30.73 4.77 -3.11
C SER A 374 30.08 3.56 -2.42
N VAL A 375 29.22 3.82 -1.45
CA VAL A 375 28.46 2.75 -0.75
C VAL A 375 27.44 2.09 -1.68
N CYS A 376 26.83 2.83 -2.59
CA CYS A 376 25.95 2.29 -3.63
C CYS A 376 26.69 1.38 -4.61
N ALA A 377 27.91 1.76 -5.02
CA ALA A 377 28.75 0.93 -5.87
C ALA A 377 29.09 -0.43 -5.24
N ALA A 378 29.20 -0.50 -3.91
CA ALA A 378 29.42 -1.74 -3.19
C ALA A 378 28.29 -2.76 -3.33
N ARG A 379 27.05 -2.33 -3.59
CA ARG A 379 25.90 -3.23 -3.82
C ARG A 379 26.09 -4.07 -5.09
N GLY A 380 26.65 -3.49 -6.15
CA GLY A 380 26.95 -4.19 -7.40
C GLY A 380 28.10 -5.21 -7.30
N GLY A 381 28.74 -5.33 -6.12
CA GLY A 381 29.92 -6.16 -5.89
C GLY A 381 31.19 -5.57 -6.49
N MET A 382 32.30 -6.35 -6.45
CA MET A 382 33.61 -5.86 -6.91
C MET A 382 33.62 -5.46 -8.40
N ALA A 383 32.87 -6.14 -9.26
CA ALA A 383 32.75 -5.78 -10.66
C ALA A 383 31.98 -4.46 -10.87
N GLY A 384 30.88 -4.26 -10.15
CA GLY A 384 30.11 -3.01 -10.17
C GLY A 384 30.91 -1.83 -9.60
N ALA A 385 31.59 -2.02 -8.47
CA ALA A 385 32.45 -1.01 -7.86
C ALA A 385 33.60 -0.60 -8.79
N ARG A 386 34.20 -1.55 -9.50
CA ARG A 386 35.28 -1.29 -10.45
C ARG A 386 34.79 -0.54 -11.69
N ALA A 387 33.66 -0.96 -12.27
CA ALA A 387 33.04 -0.27 -13.41
C ALA A 387 32.63 1.17 -13.03
N PHE A 388 32.11 1.36 -11.82
CA PHE A 388 31.86 2.68 -11.26
C PHE A 388 33.14 3.51 -11.14
N ALA A 389 34.18 2.95 -10.52
CA ALA A 389 35.44 3.61 -10.35
C ALA A 389 36.08 4.00 -11.68
N GLU A 390 36.04 3.14 -12.69
CA GLU A 390 36.57 3.41 -14.03
C GLU A 390 35.82 4.54 -14.73
N GLN A 391 34.52 4.60 -14.61
CA GLN A 391 33.69 5.63 -15.22
C GLN A 391 33.80 6.98 -14.48
N PHE A 392 34.02 6.95 -13.18
CA PHE A 392 34.33 8.11 -12.34
C PHE A 392 35.80 8.46 -12.30
N GLN A 393 36.70 7.71 -12.97
CA GLN A 393 38.12 7.98 -13.03
C GLN A 393 38.49 9.37 -13.60
N GLN A 394 37.61 9.93 -14.45
CA GLN A 394 37.73 11.31 -14.91
C GLN A 394 37.44 12.34 -13.81
N LEU A 395 36.81 11.93 -12.72
CA LEU A 395 36.26 12.79 -11.69
C LEU A 395 37.09 12.93 -10.41
N ALA A 396 38.02 12.14 -10.19
CA ALA A 396 39.10 12.22 -9.21
C ALA A 396 39.57 10.81 -8.84
N ASN A 397 40.77 10.47 -9.14
CA ASN A 397 41.49 9.39 -8.52
C ASN A 397 40.60 8.37 -7.80
N ALA A 398 40.13 7.34 -8.49
CA ALA A 398 39.30 6.24 -7.94
C ALA A 398 39.92 5.63 -6.66
N GLU A 399 41.24 5.77 -6.46
CA GLU A 399 41.93 5.45 -5.22
C GLU A 399 41.57 6.35 -4.03
N ARG A 400 40.99 7.53 -4.28
CA ARG A 400 40.56 8.45 -3.22
C ARG A 400 39.17 8.14 -2.65
N LEU A 401 38.30 7.51 -3.41
CA LEU A 401 36.93 7.20 -2.94
C LEU A 401 36.93 6.42 -1.60
N PRO A 402 37.69 5.34 -1.43
CA PRO A 402 37.79 4.67 -0.13
C PRO A 402 38.51 5.48 0.96
N LYS A 403 39.44 6.38 0.58
CA LYS A 403 40.20 7.20 1.54
C LYS A 403 39.41 8.42 2.04
N GLN A 404 38.48 8.93 1.24
CA GLN A 404 37.58 10.03 1.62
C GLN A 404 36.56 9.62 2.68
N PHE A 405 36.24 8.35 2.80
CA PHE A 405 35.46 7.83 3.91
C PHE A 405 36.05 8.13 5.29
N ASN A 406 37.35 8.40 5.38
CA ASN A 406 38.04 8.70 6.62
C ASN A 406 38.23 10.21 6.87
N GLU A 407 37.69 11.08 6.01
CA GLU A 407 37.73 12.53 6.25
C GLU A 407 36.69 12.91 7.31
N LEU A 408 37.12 13.57 8.37
CA LEU A 408 36.31 13.90 9.55
C LEU A 408 35.01 14.66 9.21
N GLN A 409 35.04 15.51 8.19
CA GLN A 409 33.85 16.28 7.79
C GLN A 409 32.79 15.38 7.11
N ALA A 410 33.20 14.53 6.18
CA ALA A 410 32.32 13.60 5.51
C ALA A 410 31.70 12.57 6.48
N ILE A 411 32.48 12.13 7.48
CA ILE A 411 31.98 11.27 8.56
C ILE A 411 30.96 11.99 9.43
N SER A 412 31.22 13.26 9.78
CA SER A 412 30.28 14.06 10.59
C SER A 412 28.96 14.27 9.87
N GLU A 413 28.97 14.60 8.60
CA GLU A 413 27.77 14.77 7.77
C GLU A 413 27.03 13.43 7.59
N LEU A 414 27.74 12.33 7.35
CA LEU A 414 27.21 10.99 7.29
C LEU A 414 26.51 10.58 8.58
N LEU A 415 27.14 10.86 9.73
CA LEU A 415 26.55 10.54 11.03
C LEU A 415 25.31 11.38 11.32
N ALA A 416 25.22 12.59 10.81
CA ALA A 416 24.03 13.44 10.92
C ALA A 416 22.84 12.88 10.14
N GLU A 417 23.06 12.29 8.96
CA GLU A 417 22.04 11.68 8.11
C GLU A 417 22.01 10.13 8.21
N GLY A 418 22.89 9.56 9.00
CA GLY A 418 23.17 8.12 9.01
C GLY A 418 21.98 7.24 9.33
N SER A 419 21.03 7.71 10.13
CA SER A 419 19.80 6.97 10.43
C SER A 419 18.94 6.78 9.19
N THR A 420 18.78 7.82 8.37
CA THR A 420 18.05 7.78 7.11
C THR A 420 18.74 6.87 6.11
N LEU A 421 20.05 7.05 5.90
CA LEU A 421 20.83 6.22 4.97
C LEU A 421 20.84 4.75 5.39
N LEU A 422 20.99 4.45 6.68
CA LEU A 422 20.98 3.09 7.19
C LEU A 422 19.63 2.41 6.92
N ALA A 423 18.53 3.11 7.15
CA ALA A 423 17.18 2.62 6.90
C ALA A 423 16.91 2.41 5.39
N GLU A 424 17.29 3.36 4.55
CA GLU A 424 17.16 3.27 3.09
C GLU A 424 17.97 2.10 2.52
N PHE A 425 19.23 1.96 2.93
CA PHE A 425 20.08 0.86 2.46
C PHE A 425 19.57 -0.50 2.95
N ALA A 426 19.08 -0.56 4.18
CA ALA A 426 18.47 -1.75 4.72
C ALA A 426 17.20 -2.12 3.95
N GLY A 427 16.36 -1.14 3.64
CA GLY A 427 15.14 -1.30 2.85
C GLY A 427 15.35 -1.69 1.40
N ASN A 428 16.52 -1.40 0.85
CA ASN A 428 16.88 -1.77 -0.53
C ASN A 428 17.72 -3.06 -0.61
N GLY A 429 17.97 -3.72 0.52
CA GLY A 429 18.77 -4.95 0.59
C GLY A 429 20.25 -4.72 0.26
N ASN A 430 20.73 -3.47 0.37
CA ASN A 430 22.16 -3.16 0.23
C ASN A 430 22.93 -3.57 1.49
N THR A 431 23.04 -4.89 1.72
CA THR A 431 23.67 -5.47 2.93
C THR A 431 25.12 -5.00 3.11
N LYS A 432 25.87 -4.86 2.01
CA LYS A 432 27.25 -4.34 2.08
C LYS A 432 27.30 -2.87 2.49
N GLY A 433 26.40 -2.06 1.95
CA GLY A 433 26.27 -0.65 2.33
C GLY A 433 25.86 -0.49 3.79
N VAL A 434 24.91 -1.28 4.27
CA VAL A 434 24.56 -1.34 5.70
C VAL A 434 25.77 -1.67 6.55
N GLN A 435 26.54 -2.70 6.17
CA GLN A 435 27.76 -3.06 6.88
C GLN A 435 28.77 -1.89 6.96
N GLN A 436 29.01 -1.21 5.84
CA GLN A 436 29.93 -0.08 5.78
C GLN A 436 29.47 1.10 6.65
N LEU A 437 28.17 1.42 6.63
CA LEU A 437 27.62 2.47 7.50
C LEU A 437 27.80 2.14 8.98
N LEU A 438 27.56 0.89 9.37
CA LEU A 438 27.78 0.43 10.75
C LEU A 438 29.26 0.45 11.13
N ASP A 439 30.16 0.07 10.21
CA ASP A 439 31.61 0.11 10.43
C ASP A 439 32.15 1.55 10.55
N LEU A 440 31.48 2.53 9.94
CA LEU A 440 31.76 3.96 10.08
C LEU A 440 31.17 4.56 11.37
N GLY A 441 30.41 3.81 12.15
CA GLY A 441 29.89 4.24 13.45
C GLY A 441 28.46 4.74 13.45
N VAL A 442 27.69 4.55 12.37
CA VAL A 442 26.23 4.79 12.41
C VAL A 442 25.62 3.83 13.41
N PRO A 443 24.87 4.31 14.42
CA PRO A 443 24.28 3.44 15.43
C PRO A 443 23.28 2.46 14.83
N VAL A 444 23.41 1.16 15.11
CA VAL A 444 22.51 0.11 14.59
C VAL A 444 21.06 0.29 15.04
N ASN A 445 20.84 0.96 16.17
CA ASN A 445 19.55 1.30 16.74
C ASN A 445 19.06 2.71 16.36
N ALA A 446 19.70 3.37 15.41
CA ALA A 446 19.29 4.69 14.94
C ALA A 446 17.84 4.68 14.49
N LEU A 447 17.09 5.73 14.87
CA LEU A 447 15.67 5.85 14.58
C LEU A 447 15.45 6.60 13.26
N TYR A 448 14.61 6.06 12.43
CA TYR A 448 14.19 6.61 11.16
C TYR A 448 12.84 7.33 11.30
N ASP A 449 12.69 8.47 10.63
CA ASP A 449 11.47 9.27 10.67
C ASP A 449 10.27 8.63 9.94
N GLY A 450 10.54 7.53 9.25
CA GLY A 450 9.53 6.75 8.55
C GLY A 450 9.36 7.17 7.09
N ASP A 451 8.59 6.36 6.37
CA ASP A 451 8.13 6.63 5.02
C ASP A 451 6.66 6.20 4.93
N PRO A 452 5.70 7.15 5.04
CA PRO A 452 4.28 6.82 5.01
C PRO A 452 3.84 6.11 3.73
N TYR A 453 4.51 6.38 2.63
CA TYR A 453 4.23 5.78 1.34
C TYR A 453 4.47 4.26 1.31
N PHE A 454 5.44 3.77 2.10
CA PHE A 454 5.71 2.36 2.28
C PHE A 454 5.14 1.77 3.57
N ASP A 455 4.27 2.47 4.28
CA ASP A 455 3.80 2.08 5.63
C ASP A 455 4.94 1.88 6.64
N ILE A 456 6.03 2.63 6.50
CA ILE A 456 7.13 2.66 7.47
C ILE A 456 6.84 3.78 8.47
N ALA A 457 6.57 3.43 9.72
CA ALA A 457 6.24 4.40 10.75
C ALA A 457 7.50 5.13 11.27
N LYS A 458 7.30 6.30 11.88
CA LYS A 458 8.34 6.97 12.68
C LYS A 458 8.89 6.04 13.76
N ASN A 459 10.12 6.28 14.18
CA ASN A 459 10.85 5.47 15.15
C ASN A 459 11.11 4.03 14.69
N SER A 460 10.97 3.73 13.40
CA SER A 460 11.47 2.48 12.84
C SER A 460 12.99 2.44 12.89
N THR A 461 13.58 1.27 13.18
CA THR A 461 15.01 1.02 12.98
C THR A 461 15.26 0.41 11.61
N ALA A 462 16.51 0.35 11.18
CA ALA A 462 16.90 -0.36 9.96
C ALA A 462 16.41 -1.82 9.94
N LEU A 463 16.32 -2.48 11.11
CA LEU A 463 15.80 -3.84 11.24
C LEU A 463 14.29 -3.92 10.91
N HIS A 464 13.48 -2.94 11.33
CA HIS A 464 12.08 -2.84 10.93
C HIS A 464 11.94 -2.74 9.41
N VAL A 465 12.74 -1.86 8.80
CA VAL A 465 12.66 -1.59 7.36
C VAL A 465 13.12 -2.81 6.55
N ALA A 466 14.23 -3.45 6.94
CA ALA A 466 14.70 -4.67 6.28
C ALA A 466 13.69 -5.83 6.39
N ALA A 467 13.06 -5.98 7.56
CA ALA A 467 12.05 -7.00 7.82
C ALA A 467 10.79 -6.78 6.98
N TRP A 468 10.27 -5.54 6.97
CA TRP A 468 9.10 -5.17 6.16
C TRP A 468 9.33 -5.33 4.66
N LYS A 469 10.50 -4.95 4.17
CA LYS A 469 10.83 -5.07 2.75
C LYS A 469 11.39 -6.44 2.35
N ALA A 470 11.33 -7.43 3.23
CA ALA A 470 11.69 -8.84 3.00
C ALA A 470 13.14 -9.03 2.51
N TRP A 471 14.11 -8.50 3.24
CA TRP A 471 15.54 -8.66 2.96
C TRP A 471 16.25 -9.52 4.02
N PRO A 472 16.13 -10.86 3.98
CA PRO A 472 16.60 -11.74 5.05
C PRO A 472 18.12 -11.68 5.30
N LYS A 473 18.94 -11.43 4.27
CA LYS A 473 20.39 -11.24 4.44
C LYS A 473 20.72 -9.99 5.27
N THR A 474 19.99 -8.91 5.02
CA THR A 474 20.16 -7.66 5.76
C THR A 474 19.61 -7.77 7.18
N VAL A 475 18.48 -8.48 7.35
CA VAL A 475 17.93 -8.80 8.68
C VAL A 475 18.95 -9.57 9.51
N LYS A 476 19.57 -10.63 8.97
CA LYS A 476 20.61 -11.41 9.64
C LYS A 476 21.82 -10.54 10.04
N LEU A 477 22.33 -9.72 9.12
CA LEU A 477 23.44 -8.80 9.42
C LEU A 477 23.11 -7.83 10.57
N LEU A 478 21.92 -7.21 10.53
CA LEU A 478 21.51 -6.26 11.57
C LEU A 478 21.39 -6.93 12.94
N ILE A 479 20.87 -8.15 13.00
CA ILE A 479 20.81 -8.97 14.24
C ILE A 479 22.22 -9.26 14.74
N GLU A 480 23.14 -9.71 13.87
CA GLU A 480 24.55 -9.97 14.21
C GLU A 480 25.26 -8.74 14.73
N ARG A 481 24.87 -7.55 14.28
CA ARG A 481 25.41 -6.25 14.72
C ARG A 481 24.69 -5.69 15.94
N GLY A 482 23.82 -6.46 16.61
CA GLY A 482 23.19 -6.10 17.87
C GLY A 482 21.98 -5.17 17.72
N ALA A 483 21.29 -5.19 16.58
CA ALA A 483 20.04 -4.46 16.44
C ALA A 483 19.02 -4.90 17.50
N PRO A 484 18.26 -3.96 18.11
CA PRO A 484 17.25 -4.30 19.12
C PRO A 484 16.09 -5.04 18.44
N ILE A 485 15.98 -6.35 18.73
CA ILE A 485 15.10 -7.30 18.04
C ILE A 485 13.62 -6.97 18.25
N ASP A 486 13.27 -6.53 19.47
CA ASP A 486 11.89 -6.23 19.88
C ASP A 486 11.63 -4.71 19.99
N ALA A 487 12.46 -3.89 19.32
CA ALA A 487 12.18 -2.46 19.21
C ALA A 487 10.78 -2.22 18.63
N GLN A 488 10.10 -1.20 19.10
CA GLN A 488 8.78 -0.82 18.61
C GLN A 488 8.84 0.49 17.83
N ASP A 489 8.22 0.50 16.64
CA ASP A 489 7.98 1.72 15.88
C ASP A 489 6.87 2.58 16.52
N ALA A 490 6.56 3.74 15.94
CA ALA A 490 5.53 4.64 16.47
C ALA A 490 4.11 4.04 16.44
N LYS A 491 3.89 2.95 15.69
CA LYS A 491 2.64 2.18 15.67
C LYS A 491 2.66 0.98 16.64
N GLY A 492 3.74 0.81 17.40
CA GLY A 492 3.92 -0.31 18.32
C GLY A 492 4.28 -1.63 17.64
N ARG A 493 4.67 -1.61 16.38
CA ARG A 493 5.04 -2.81 15.62
C ARG A 493 6.50 -3.16 15.86
N THR A 494 6.79 -4.45 16.03
CA THR A 494 8.15 -4.98 16.10
C THR A 494 8.66 -5.41 14.72
N PRO A 495 9.97 -5.62 14.54
CA PRO A 495 10.50 -6.19 13.30
C PRO A 495 9.85 -7.54 12.94
N LEU A 496 9.54 -8.39 13.93
CA LEU A 496 8.86 -9.67 13.69
C LEU A 496 7.44 -9.49 13.15
N MET A 497 6.65 -8.57 13.72
CA MET A 497 5.31 -8.25 13.21
C MET A 497 5.35 -7.77 11.76
N LEU A 498 6.35 -6.96 11.42
CA LEU A 498 6.53 -6.48 10.05
C LEU A 498 7.03 -7.56 9.10
N ALA A 499 7.91 -8.47 9.54
CA ALA A 499 8.35 -9.61 8.74
C ALA A 499 7.19 -10.57 8.41
N VAL A 500 6.31 -10.84 9.38
CA VAL A 500 5.10 -11.64 9.18
C VAL A 500 4.15 -10.94 8.21
N LYS A 501 3.87 -9.66 8.42
CA LYS A 501 3.05 -8.86 7.50
C LYS A 501 3.62 -8.85 6.09
N ALA A 502 4.95 -8.81 5.92
CA ALA A 502 5.62 -8.82 4.62
C ALA A 502 5.36 -10.12 3.84
N CYS A 503 5.18 -11.24 4.51
CA CYS A 503 4.85 -12.52 3.86
C CYS A 503 3.42 -12.56 3.32
N VAL A 504 2.49 -11.83 3.94
CA VAL A 504 1.05 -11.89 3.65
C VAL A 504 0.61 -10.72 2.76
N ASP A 505 1.00 -9.49 3.14
CA ASP A 505 0.42 -8.25 2.63
C ASP A 505 1.54 -7.24 2.27
N SER A 506 2.41 -7.62 1.33
CA SER A 506 3.43 -6.70 0.81
C SER A 506 3.35 -6.57 -0.70
N TYR A 507 3.79 -5.43 -1.22
CA TYR A 507 3.95 -5.20 -2.66
C TYR A 507 5.05 -6.07 -3.28
N TRP A 508 6.01 -6.53 -2.48
CA TRP A 508 7.18 -7.29 -2.95
C TRP A 508 6.88 -8.79 -3.01
N THR A 509 5.88 -9.16 -3.78
CA THR A 509 5.40 -10.57 -3.90
C THR A 509 6.50 -11.54 -4.30
N ASN A 510 7.44 -11.10 -5.15
CA ASN A 510 8.59 -11.89 -5.60
C ASN A 510 9.67 -12.13 -4.51
N ARG A 511 9.58 -11.44 -3.38
CA ARG A 511 10.50 -11.56 -2.24
C ARG A 511 9.83 -12.16 -1.00
N ARG A 512 8.54 -12.47 -1.05
CA ARG A 512 7.84 -13.10 0.06
C ARG A 512 8.50 -14.42 0.43
N SER A 513 9.03 -14.51 1.64
CA SER A 513 9.76 -15.65 2.15
C SER A 513 9.73 -15.64 3.68
N PRO A 514 9.59 -16.80 4.34
CA PRO A 514 9.60 -16.90 5.80
C PRO A 514 10.99 -16.68 6.42
N GLU A 515 12.06 -16.53 5.62
CA GLU A 515 13.44 -16.45 6.12
C GLU A 515 13.71 -15.30 7.08
N SER A 516 13.07 -14.12 6.88
CA SER A 516 13.19 -13.00 7.81
C SER A 516 12.51 -13.30 9.14
N VAL A 517 11.33 -13.95 9.10
CA VAL A 517 10.61 -14.42 10.29
C VAL A 517 11.46 -15.43 11.05
N GLU A 518 11.99 -16.45 10.37
CA GLU A 518 12.84 -17.45 10.96
C GLU A 518 14.09 -16.85 11.63
N ALA A 519 14.77 -15.90 10.95
CA ALA A 519 15.96 -15.24 11.50
C ALA A 519 15.65 -14.49 12.80
N LEU A 520 14.53 -13.77 12.85
CA LEU A 520 14.10 -13.03 14.04
C LEU A 520 13.70 -13.96 15.18
N LEU A 521 12.95 -15.03 14.90
CA LEU A 521 12.55 -16.02 15.91
C LEU A 521 13.76 -16.77 16.48
N ARG A 522 14.73 -17.17 15.65
CA ARG A 522 15.99 -17.77 16.10
C ARG A 522 16.81 -16.84 16.99
N ALA A 523 16.73 -15.54 16.75
CA ALA A 523 17.38 -14.54 17.58
C ALA A 523 16.63 -14.25 18.90
N GLY A 524 15.46 -14.84 19.12
CA GLY A 524 14.66 -14.71 20.33
C GLY A 524 13.62 -13.60 20.29
N ALA A 525 13.17 -13.18 19.10
CA ALA A 525 12.12 -12.18 18.97
C ALA A 525 10.82 -12.63 19.65
N SER A 526 10.16 -11.70 20.36
CA SER A 526 8.90 -11.94 21.03
C SER A 526 7.76 -12.11 20.02
N VAL A 527 6.99 -13.19 20.14
CA VAL A 527 5.78 -13.43 19.34
C VAL A 527 4.56 -12.63 19.83
N SER A 528 4.71 -11.87 20.91
CA SER A 528 3.63 -11.04 21.46
C SER A 528 3.15 -10.00 20.45
N GLY A 529 1.85 -10.02 20.13
CA GLY A 529 1.23 -9.09 19.18
C GLY A 529 1.36 -9.49 17.72
N VAL A 530 1.92 -10.66 17.43
CA VAL A 530 1.91 -11.24 16.07
C VAL A 530 0.56 -11.90 15.84
N ASP A 531 -0.05 -11.64 14.69
CA ASP A 531 -1.32 -12.28 14.31
C ASP A 531 -1.11 -13.76 14.03
N PHE A 532 -1.98 -14.59 14.64
CA PHE A 532 -1.99 -16.04 14.42
C PHE A 532 -3.44 -16.57 14.31
N PRO A 533 -3.79 -17.35 13.27
CA PRO A 533 -2.93 -17.67 12.12
C PRO A 533 -2.58 -16.45 11.28
N SER A 534 -1.35 -16.42 10.73
CA SER A 534 -0.83 -15.30 9.94
C SER A 534 -1.45 -15.22 8.53
N GLY A 535 -1.98 -16.33 8.04
CA GLY A 535 -2.40 -16.50 6.66
C GLY A 535 -1.30 -16.96 5.69
N TYR A 536 -0.12 -17.31 6.23
CA TYR A 536 1.00 -17.88 5.46
C TYR A 536 1.50 -19.14 6.17
N ALA A 537 1.29 -20.32 5.55
CA ALA A 537 1.44 -21.62 6.22
C ALA A 537 2.84 -21.86 6.82
N GLU A 538 3.90 -21.48 6.10
CA GLU A 538 5.28 -21.65 6.58
C GLU A 538 5.59 -20.73 7.77
N VAL A 539 5.01 -19.53 7.81
CA VAL A 539 5.12 -18.61 8.95
C VAL A 539 4.38 -19.18 10.14
N ASP A 540 3.17 -19.73 9.95
CA ASP A 540 2.39 -20.34 11.00
C ASP A 540 3.13 -21.53 11.65
N ALA A 541 3.78 -22.37 10.83
CA ALA A 541 4.62 -23.46 11.30
C ALA A 541 5.82 -22.97 12.13
N LEU A 542 6.47 -21.87 11.72
CA LEU A 542 7.56 -21.25 12.47
C LEU A 542 7.06 -20.67 13.81
N LEU A 543 5.96 -19.93 13.80
CA LEU A 543 5.39 -19.35 15.02
C LEU A 543 5.01 -20.43 16.03
N GLN A 544 4.44 -21.56 15.60
CA GLN A 544 4.16 -22.72 16.47
C GLN A 544 5.42 -23.37 17.02
N SER A 545 6.50 -23.47 16.23
CA SER A 545 7.73 -24.14 16.65
C SER A 545 8.57 -23.31 17.65
N TYR A 546 8.51 -21.99 17.56
CA TYR A 546 9.28 -21.06 18.40
C TYR A 546 8.43 -20.39 19.48
N GLY A 547 7.15 -20.20 19.25
CA GLY A 547 6.20 -19.73 20.25
C GLY A 547 5.66 -20.92 21.05
N LYS A 548 5.75 -20.89 22.37
CA LYS A 548 4.91 -21.74 23.20
C LYS A 548 3.48 -21.18 23.14
N MET A 549 2.82 -21.36 22.01
CA MET A 549 1.39 -21.09 21.87
C MET A 549 0.59 -22.35 22.16
#